data_aafad5c88c6108ae392d547a7b743397
#
_entry.id   aafad5c88c6108ae392d547a7b743397
#
_cell.length_a   1.000
_cell.length_b   1.000
_cell.length_c   1.000
_cell.angle_alpha   90.00
_cell.angle_beta   90.00
_cell.angle_gamma   90.00
#
_symmetry.space_group_name_H-M   'P 1'
#
loop_
_entity.id
_entity.type
_entity.pdbx_description
1 polymer ?
#
loop_
_entity_poly.entity_id
_entity_poly.type
_entity_poly.pdbx_seq_one_letter_code
_entity_poly.pdbx_strand_id
1 'polypeptide(L)'
;MTRQPPSAPVRATGSRSPFVRLRELLDGIPPGQTAISLAVGEPQHPIPPFVGSILAAHIAEFGRYPMNKGIDEFADAVAKWLNRRYTLDRLVDPATEVLVLNGTREGLFLAALAAKNWVSPRAGRPAVLIPNPFYAAYAAGAIAADCEPIYLPTTRETGFLPDLDALPDELLARTVAFYIASPANPQGAVADRAYLGRLIALARRFGFMIFADECYCEIYSDHAPPGMLEAAGADFANIVVFHSLSKRSSLPGLRVGFAAGDRKFLASYLELRNVAAPQVPTPMQHVAVAAYGDETHVVENRRLYREKFD
;
A
#
# COMPACT_ATOMS: atom_id res chain seq x y z
N MET A 1 -12.44 -33.07 -43.00
CA MET A 1 -11.71 -32.38 -41.92
C MET A 1 -12.45 -31.09 -41.58
N THR A 2 -13.36 -31.14 -40.61
CA THR A 2 -14.13 -29.99 -40.15
C THR A 2 -13.25 -29.20 -39.19
N ARG A 3 -12.88 -27.97 -39.59
CA ARG A 3 -12.17 -27.03 -38.70
C ARG A 3 -13.12 -26.65 -37.55
N GLN A 4 -12.74 -26.99 -36.31
CA GLN A 4 -13.36 -26.45 -35.12
C GLN A 4 -13.26 -24.91 -35.15
N PRO A 5 -14.36 -24.17 -34.86
CA PRO A 5 -14.27 -22.73 -34.77
C PRO A 5 -13.30 -22.34 -33.64
N PRO A 6 -12.56 -21.24 -33.76
CA PRO A 6 -11.65 -20.79 -32.73
C PRO A 6 -12.46 -20.59 -31.42
N SER A 7 -11.95 -21.18 -30.33
CA SER A 7 -12.53 -20.99 -29.01
C SER A 7 -12.64 -19.49 -28.73
N ALA A 8 -13.79 -19.05 -28.23
CA ALA A 8 -13.98 -17.66 -27.83
C ALA A 8 -12.83 -17.24 -26.89
N PRO A 9 -12.29 -16.03 -27.05
CA PRO A 9 -11.22 -15.57 -26.18
C PRO A 9 -11.67 -15.70 -24.73
N VAL A 10 -10.87 -16.40 -23.93
CA VAL A 10 -11.06 -16.45 -22.48
C VAL A 10 -11.13 -15.00 -22.01
N ARG A 11 -12.33 -14.55 -21.66
CA ARG A 11 -12.48 -13.22 -21.06
C ARG A 11 -11.61 -13.23 -19.83
N ALA A 12 -10.56 -12.41 -19.85
CA ALA A 12 -9.81 -12.10 -18.66
C ALA A 12 -10.87 -11.76 -17.59
N THR A 13 -10.91 -12.50 -16.50
CA THR A 13 -11.80 -12.29 -15.35
C THR A 13 -11.33 -11.07 -14.55
N GLY A 14 -10.83 -10.04 -15.25
CA GLY A 14 -10.56 -8.73 -14.71
C GLY A 14 -11.91 -8.10 -14.37
N SER A 15 -12.21 -7.97 -13.11
CA SER A 15 -13.37 -7.22 -12.66
C SER A 15 -13.31 -5.83 -13.31
N ARG A 16 -14.36 -5.44 -14.05
CA ARG A 16 -14.48 -4.07 -14.56
C ARG A 16 -14.30 -3.11 -13.39
N SER A 17 -13.55 -2.02 -13.61
CA SER A 17 -13.36 -1.00 -12.59
C SER A 17 -14.71 -0.60 -11.98
N PRO A 18 -14.84 -0.58 -10.64
CA PRO A 18 -16.08 -0.13 -9.99
C PRO A 18 -16.53 1.26 -10.44
N PHE A 19 -15.58 2.14 -10.75
CA PHE A 19 -15.86 3.49 -11.26
C PHE A 19 -16.47 3.50 -12.67
N VAL A 20 -16.06 2.57 -13.53
CA VAL A 20 -16.67 2.40 -14.87
C VAL A 20 -18.09 1.88 -14.72
N ARG A 21 -18.31 0.88 -13.86
CA ARG A 21 -19.65 0.35 -13.58
C ARG A 21 -20.58 1.40 -12.99
N LEU A 22 -20.09 2.20 -12.03
CA LEU A 22 -20.86 3.29 -11.44
C LEU A 22 -21.27 4.32 -12.50
N ARG A 23 -20.36 4.71 -13.39
CA ARG A 23 -20.64 5.63 -14.50
C ARG A 23 -21.71 5.08 -15.44
N GLU A 24 -21.60 3.81 -15.82
CA GLU A 24 -22.59 3.11 -16.66
C GLU A 24 -23.98 3.06 -15.98
N LEU A 25 -24.02 2.86 -14.65
CA LEU A 25 -25.27 2.83 -13.88
C LEU A 25 -25.94 4.21 -13.75
N LEU A 26 -25.15 5.27 -13.78
CA LEU A 26 -25.63 6.65 -13.68
C LEU A 26 -25.88 7.31 -15.05
N ASP A 27 -25.53 6.62 -16.14
CA ASP A 27 -25.72 7.13 -17.48
C ASP A 27 -27.18 7.41 -17.77
N GLY A 28 -27.48 8.61 -18.29
CA GLY A 28 -28.83 9.06 -18.56
C GLY A 28 -29.68 9.43 -17.31
N ILE A 29 -29.13 9.39 -16.10
CA ILE A 29 -29.81 9.81 -14.87
C ILE A 29 -29.30 11.21 -14.48
N PRO A 30 -30.07 12.29 -14.73
CA PRO A 30 -29.66 13.62 -14.33
C PRO A 30 -29.71 13.76 -12.80
N PRO A 31 -28.74 14.45 -12.19
CA PRO A 31 -28.79 14.73 -10.77
C PRO A 31 -29.96 15.66 -10.42
N GLY A 32 -30.64 15.40 -9.32
CA GLY A 32 -31.76 16.24 -8.86
C GLY A 32 -31.33 17.59 -8.25
N GLN A 33 -30.04 17.73 -7.92
CA GLN A 33 -29.41 18.94 -7.38
C GLN A 33 -27.98 19.06 -7.93
N THR A 34 -27.22 20.07 -7.49
CA THR A 34 -25.80 20.21 -7.85
C THR A 34 -25.06 18.90 -7.51
N ALA A 35 -24.42 18.32 -8.53
CA ALA A 35 -23.75 17.02 -8.39
C ALA A 35 -22.56 17.12 -7.43
N ILE A 36 -22.52 16.23 -6.43
CA ILE A 36 -21.40 16.04 -5.51
C ILE A 36 -20.90 14.60 -5.67
N SER A 37 -19.65 14.43 -6.12
CA SER A 37 -19.07 13.11 -6.30
C SER A 37 -18.48 12.60 -4.99
N LEU A 38 -18.99 11.47 -4.49
CA LEU A 38 -18.45 10.72 -3.36
C LEU A 38 -17.77 9.42 -3.81
N ALA A 39 -17.56 9.24 -5.13
CA ALA A 39 -17.05 7.99 -5.69
C ALA A 39 -15.54 7.77 -5.45
N VAL A 40 -14.77 8.84 -5.31
CA VAL A 40 -13.30 8.77 -5.16
C VAL A 40 -12.88 9.49 -3.89
N GLY A 41 -12.18 8.80 -3.00
CA GLY A 41 -11.56 9.37 -1.80
C GLY A 41 -10.29 10.15 -2.12
N GLU A 42 -10.39 11.21 -2.92
CA GLU A 42 -9.28 12.08 -3.28
C GLU A 42 -9.18 13.27 -2.30
N PRO A 43 -7.96 13.56 -1.77
CA PRO A 43 -7.75 14.75 -0.95
C PRO A 43 -8.11 16.02 -1.72
N GLN A 44 -8.82 16.94 -1.05
CA GLN A 44 -9.25 18.23 -1.61
C GLN A 44 -8.53 19.43 -0.97
N HIS A 45 -7.52 19.16 -0.13
CA HIS A 45 -6.74 20.18 0.54
C HIS A 45 -5.66 20.75 -0.38
N PRO A 46 -5.18 21.98 -0.15
CA PRO A 46 -4.08 22.57 -0.92
C PRO A 46 -2.81 21.69 -0.84
N ILE A 47 -2.05 21.67 -1.92
CA ILE A 47 -0.73 21.06 -1.93
C ILE A 47 0.26 21.87 -1.09
N PRO A 48 1.30 21.26 -0.51
CA PRO A 48 2.32 21.98 0.24
C PRO A 48 3.02 23.06 -0.61
N PRO A 49 3.30 24.25 -0.03
CA PRO A 49 3.78 25.41 -0.81
C PRO A 49 5.18 25.20 -1.41
N PHE A 50 5.97 24.30 -0.86
CA PHE A 50 7.34 24.01 -1.33
C PHE A 50 7.38 23.21 -2.63
N VAL A 51 6.29 22.59 -3.07
CA VAL A 51 6.28 21.67 -4.23
C VAL A 51 6.76 22.35 -5.50
N GLY A 52 6.24 23.54 -5.80
CA GLY A 52 6.57 24.27 -7.05
C GLY A 52 8.05 24.67 -7.12
N SER A 53 8.60 25.22 -6.05
CA SER A 53 10.00 25.67 -6.00
C SER A 53 10.99 24.50 -6.12
N ILE A 54 10.68 23.36 -5.47
CA ILE A 54 11.55 22.18 -5.57
C ILE A 54 11.53 21.61 -6.98
N LEU A 55 10.35 21.48 -7.60
CA LEU A 55 10.26 21.01 -8.98
C LEU A 55 11.03 21.92 -9.94
N ALA A 56 10.92 23.24 -9.76
CA ALA A 56 11.66 24.20 -10.59
C ALA A 56 13.20 24.05 -10.42
N ALA A 57 13.67 23.83 -9.19
CA ALA A 57 15.09 23.67 -8.91
C ALA A 57 15.68 22.38 -9.52
N HIS A 58 14.87 21.33 -9.66
CA HIS A 58 15.30 20.02 -10.15
C HIS A 58 14.77 19.67 -11.54
N ILE A 59 14.20 20.64 -12.27
CA ILE A 59 13.55 20.42 -13.58
C ILE A 59 14.45 19.72 -14.61
N ALA A 60 15.76 20.02 -14.60
CA ALA A 60 16.72 19.43 -15.52
C ALA A 60 16.91 17.92 -15.35
N GLU A 61 16.58 17.37 -14.18
CA GLU A 61 16.73 15.95 -13.90
C GLU A 61 15.70 15.07 -14.60
N PHE A 62 14.62 15.65 -15.15
CA PHE A 62 13.73 14.93 -16.07
C PHE A 62 14.41 14.44 -17.34
N GLY A 63 15.57 14.99 -17.69
CA GLY A 63 16.36 14.55 -18.83
C GLY A 63 17.13 13.25 -18.63
N ARG A 64 17.00 12.59 -17.47
CA ARG A 64 17.74 11.36 -17.13
C ARG A 64 16.80 10.29 -16.59
N TYR A 65 17.12 9.02 -16.87
CA TYR A 65 16.42 7.90 -16.24
C TYR A 65 16.72 7.87 -14.73
N PRO A 66 15.69 7.80 -13.88
CA PRO A 66 15.90 7.66 -12.45
C PRO A 66 16.36 6.24 -12.08
N MET A 67 17.00 6.09 -10.93
CA MET A 67 17.32 4.78 -10.37
C MET A 67 16.04 4.10 -9.82
N ASN A 68 15.90 2.80 -10.05
CA ASN A 68 14.76 2.03 -9.55
C ASN A 68 14.69 1.96 -8.01
N LYS A 69 15.85 1.95 -7.34
CA LYS A 69 15.94 2.00 -5.88
C LYS A 69 15.50 3.35 -5.32
N GLY A 70 15.62 4.42 -6.11
CA GLY A 70 15.48 5.81 -5.70
C GLY A 70 16.80 6.45 -5.35
N ILE A 71 16.78 7.76 -5.05
CA ILE A 71 17.96 8.51 -4.57
C ILE A 71 18.18 8.22 -3.08
N ASP A 72 19.43 8.30 -2.63
CA ASP A 72 19.79 8.01 -1.24
C ASP A 72 19.14 9.00 -0.25
N GLU A 73 19.03 10.27 -0.63
CA GLU A 73 18.35 11.32 0.15
C GLU A 73 16.87 10.99 0.43
N PHE A 74 16.20 10.33 -0.53
CA PHE A 74 14.83 9.86 -0.33
C PHE A 74 14.77 8.76 0.74
N ALA A 75 15.63 7.75 0.62
CA ALA A 75 15.68 6.65 1.58
C ALA A 75 16.01 7.14 2.99
N ASP A 76 16.97 8.08 3.09
CA ASP A 76 17.33 8.73 4.35
C ASP A 76 16.17 9.51 4.97
N ALA A 77 15.46 10.31 4.17
CA ALA A 77 14.30 11.08 4.64
C ALA A 77 13.19 10.16 5.15
N VAL A 78 12.90 9.07 4.44
CA VAL A 78 11.90 8.05 4.83
C VAL A 78 12.33 7.35 6.12
N ALA A 79 13.57 6.88 6.22
CA ALA A 79 14.06 6.21 7.43
C ALA A 79 14.01 7.14 8.65
N LYS A 80 14.41 8.41 8.51
CA LYS A 80 14.28 9.43 9.56
C LYS A 80 12.84 9.67 9.95
N TRP A 81 11.93 9.72 8.96
CA TRP A 81 10.51 9.88 9.23
C TRP A 81 9.93 8.68 10.00
N LEU A 82 10.19 7.44 9.55
CA LEU A 82 9.73 6.24 10.25
C LEU A 82 10.22 6.19 11.70
N ASN A 83 11.50 6.48 11.92
CA ASN A 83 12.10 6.48 13.26
C ASN A 83 11.53 7.58 14.17
N ARG A 84 11.08 8.70 13.60
CA ARG A 84 10.45 9.80 14.36
C ARG A 84 8.97 9.54 14.62
N ARG A 85 8.28 8.93 13.64
CA ARG A 85 6.83 8.70 13.68
C ARG A 85 6.43 7.54 14.59
N TYR A 86 7.24 6.50 14.61
CA TYR A 86 6.99 5.28 15.36
C TYR A 86 8.06 5.06 16.43
N THR A 87 7.65 4.42 17.55
CA THR A 87 8.60 4.01 18.59
C THR A 87 9.22 2.67 18.18
N LEU A 88 10.27 2.73 17.38
CA LEU A 88 10.95 1.55 16.88
C LEU A 88 12.05 1.07 17.84
N ASP A 89 12.19 -0.25 18.03
CA ASP A 89 13.24 -0.84 18.88
C ASP A 89 14.63 -0.76 18.21
N ARG A 90 14.68 -0.54 16.91
CA ARG A 90 15.89 -0.25 16.14
C ARG A 90 15.61 0.71 14.99
N LEU A 91 16.65 1.38 14.52
CA LEU A 91 16.54 2.26 13.36
C LEU A 91 16.34 1.45 12.06
N VAL A 92 15.56 2.01 11.15
CA VAL A 92 15.44 1.53 9.76
C VAL A 92 16.74 1.86 9.03
N ASP A 93 17.32 0.88 8.35
CA ASP A 93 18.47 1.08 7.48
C ASP A 93 18.03 1.61 6.11
N PRO A 94 18.32 2.88 5.77
CA PRO A 94 17.89 3.45 4.50
C PRO A 94 18.49 2.73 3.29
N ALA A 95 19.67 2.14 3.44
CA ALA A 95 20.36 1.50 2.33
C ALA A 95 19.71 0.19 1.87
N THR A 96 19.10 -0.56 2.79
CA THR A 96 18.61 -1.92 2.52
C THR A 96 17.14 -2.15 2.85
N GLU A 97 16.50 -1.26 3.61
CA GLU A 97 15.16 -1.46 4.14
C GLU A 97 14.13 -0.45 3.62
N VAL A 98 14.49 0.35 2.60
CA VAL A 98 13.60 1.35 1.98
C VAL A 98 13.69 1.26 0.46
N LEU A 99 12.52 1.26 -0.22
CA LEU A 99 12.41 1.36 -1.68
C LEU A 99 11.40 2.43 -2.07
N VAL A 100 11.74 3.27 -3.04
CA VAL A 100 10.79 4.22 -3.64
C VAL A 100 9.76 3.47 -4.51
N LEU A 101 8.51 3.93 -4.48
CA LEU A 101 7.41 3.40 -5.27
C LEU A 101 6.74 4.49 -6.10
N ASN A 102 6.29 4.16 -7.32
CA ASN A 102 5.45 5.04 -8.14
C ASN A 102 4.00 5.08 -7.62
N GLY A 103 3.88 5.47 -6.35
CA GLY A 103 2.69 5.32 -5.52
C GLY A 103 2.47 3.87 -5.07
N THR A 104 1.75 3.69 -3.97
CA THR A 104 1.56 2.36 -3.36
C THR A 104 0.68 1.41 -4.18
N ARG A 105 -0.12 1.92 -5.14
CA ARG A 105 -0.95 1.05 -5.99
C ARG A 105 -0.12 0.01 -6.73
N GLU A 106 0.93 0.45 -7.43
CA GLU A 106 1.79 -0.45 -8.17
C GLU A 106 2.64 -1.32 -7.24
N GLY A 107 3.12 -0.73 -6.15
CA GLY A 107 3.89 -1.44 -5.14
C GLY A 107 3.11 -2.60 -4.52
N LEU A 108 1.89 -2.36 -4.08
CA LEU A 108 1.01 -3.38 -3.50
C LEU A 108 0.62 -4.46 -4.54
N PHE A 109 0.42 -4.08 -5.80
CA PHE A 109 0.15 -5.02 -6.88
C PHE A 109 1.35 -5.95 -7.13
N LEU A 110 2.53 -5.39 -7.31
CA LEU A 110 3.75 -6.15 -7.60
C LEU A 110 4.24 -6.97 -6.40
N ALA A 111 3.92 -6.56 -5.18
CA ALA A 111 4.30 -7.26 -3.96
C ALA A 111 3.74 -8.71 -3.92
N ALA A 112 2.52 -8.94 -4.43
CA ALA A 112 1.96 -10.29 -4.51
C ALA A 112 2.78 -11.19 -5.46
N LEU A 113 3.26 -10.65 -6.59
CA LEU A 113 4.09 -11.37 -7.54
C LEU A 113 5.44 -11.72 -6.90
N ALA A 114 6.04 -10.76 -6.20
CA ALA A 114 7.28 -10.99 -5.47
C ALA A 114 7.12 -12.05 -4.37
N ALA A 115 6.05 -11.97 -3.56
CA ALA A 115 5.77 -12.93 -2.50
C ALA A 115 5.59 -14.36 -3.03
N LYS A 116 4.89 -14.53 -4.16
CA LYS A 116 4.70 -15.82 -4.82
C LYS A 116 6.04 -16.49 -5.17
N ASN A 117 7.02 -15.69 -5.60
CA ASN A 117 8.35 -16.18 -5.96
C ASN A 117 9.26 -16.35 -4.73
N TRP A 118 9.03 -15.57 -3.68
CA TRP A 118 9.81 -15.57 -2.45
C TRP A 118 9.42 -16.69 -1.49
N VAL A 119 8.11 -16.90 -1.30
CA VAL A 119 7.58 -17.90 -0.38
C VAL A 119 7.35 -19.21 -1.11
N SER A 120 7.96 -20.29 -0.64
CA SER A 120 7.68 -21.64 -1.12
C SER A 120 6.43 -22.18 -0.41
N PRO A 121 5.29 -22.31 -1.10
CA PRO A 121 4.09 -22.86 -0.49
C PRO A 121 4.31 -24.32 -0.10
N ARG A 122 3.84 -24.67 1.07
CA ARG A 122 4.06 -26.02 1.64
C ARG A 122 3.15 -27.07 1.01
N ALA A 123 1.97 -26.69 0.51
CA ALA A 123 1.03 -27.57 -0.17
C ALA A 123 -0.06 -26.77 -0.90
N GLY A 124 -0.59 -27.33 -1.98
CA GLY A 124 -1.76 -26.79 -2.69
C GLY A 124 -1.49 -25.51 -3.50
N ARG A 125 -2.58 -24.86 -3.95
CA ARG A 125 -2.50 -23.59 -4.67
C ARG A 125 -2.11 -22.46 -3.71
N PRO A 126 -1.10 -21.64 -4.04
CA PRO A 126 -0.71 -20.50 -3.20
C PRO A 126 -1.88 -19.56 -2.94
N ALA A 127 -2.03 -19.10 -1.70
CA ALA A 127 -3.10 -18.19 -1.29
C ALA A 127 -2.54 -16.82 -0.91
N VAL A 128 -3.34 -15.78 -1.17
CA VAL A 128 -3.14 -14.43 -0.67
C VAL A 128 -4.35 -14.03 0.16
N LEU A 129 -4.15 -13.74 1.44
CA LEU A 129 -5.21 -13.34 2.36
C LEU A 129 -5.48 -11.85 2.26
N ILE A 130 -6.74 -11.47 2.12
CA ILE A 130 -7.15 -10.10 1.79
C ILE A 130 -8.36 -9.72 2.66
N PRO A 131 -8.29 -8.64 3.48
CA PRO A 131 -9.47 -8.15 4.21
C PRO A 131 -10.57 -7.73 3.23
N ASN A 132 -11.83 -7.95 3.58
CA ASN A 132 -12.97 -7.58 2.74
C ASN A 132 -13.96 -6.71 3.53
N PRO A 133 -14.16 -5.43 3.14
CA PRO A 133 -13.74 -4.73 1.90
C PRO A 133 -12.22 -4.53 1.76
N PHE A 134 -11.76 -4.35 0.51
CA PHE A 134 -10.34 -4.28 0.18
C PHE A 134 -10.02 -3.25 -0.90
N TYR A 135 -8.75 -2.87 -0.97
CA TYR A 135 -8.23 -2.08 -2.08
C TYR A 135 -7.96 -2.99 -3.29
N ALA A 136 -8.50 -2.64 -4.45
CA ALA A 136 -8.50 -3.49 -5.65
C ALA A 136 -7.11 -4.02 -6.09
N ALA A 137 -6.04 -3.30 -5.76
CA ALA A 137 -4.68 -3.70 -6.10
C ALA A 137 -4.27 -5.03 -5.45
N TYR A 138 -4.79 -5.36 -4.25
CA TYR A 138 -4.44 -6.59 -3.54
C TYR A 138 -4.92 -7.83 -4.30
N ALA A 139 -6.21 -7.86 -4.62
CA ALA A 139 -6.81 -8.99 -5.36
C ALA A 139 -6.27 -9.08 -6.79
N ALA A 140 -6.08 -7.93 -7.46
CA ALA A 140 -5.51 -7.90 -8.81
C ALA A 140 -4.09 -8.46 -8.84
N GLY A 141 -3.25 -8.11 -7.84
CA GLY A 141 -1.90 -8.65 -7.69
C GLY A 141 -1.90 -10.15 -7.40
N ALA A 142 -2.78 -10.62 -6.51
CA ALA A 142 -2.92 -12.04 -6.20
C ALA A 142 -3.29 -12.86 -7.46
N ILE A 143 -4.26 -12.39 -8.23
CA ILE A 143 -4.69 -13.04 -9.48
C ILE A 143 -3.56 -13.03 -10.52
N ALA A 144 -2.88 -11.91 -10.69
CA ALA A 144 -1.76 -11.79 -11.62
C ALA A 144 -0.57 -12.71 -11.25
N ALA A 145 -0.40 -12.98 -9.95
CA ALA A 145 0.59 -13.92 -9.43
C ALA A 145 0.16 -15.40 -9.51
N ASP A 146 -0.99 -15.70 -10.11
CA ASP A 146 -1.62 -17.04 -10.10
C ASP A 146 -1.82 -17.60 -8.67
N CYS A 147 -2.08 -16.71 -7.73
CA CYS A 147 -2.48 -17.07 -6.38
C CYS A 147 -4.01 -17.04 -6.24
N GLU A 148 -4.51 -17.80 -5.28
CA GLU A 148 -5.93 -17.74 -4.91
C GLU A 148 -6.16 -16.56 -3.95
N PRO A 149 -6.96 -15.53 -4.31
CA PRO A 149 -7.35 -14.51 -3.36
C PRO A 149 -8.38 -15.08 -2.37
N ILE A 150 -8.07 -15.06 -1.10
CA ILE A 150 -8.97 -15.46 -0.02
C ILE A 150 -9.46 -14.20 0.69
N TYR A 151 -10.75 -13.91 0.57
CA TYR A 151 -11.36 -12.73 1.16
C TYR A 151 -11.77 -12.99 2.60
N LEU A 152 -11.18 -12.25 3.53
CA LEU A 152 -11.44 -12.36 4.97
C LEU A 152 -12.50 -11.32 5.37
N PRO A 153 -13.68 -11.73 5.85
CA PRO A 153 -14.69 -10.79 6.29
C PRO A 153 -14.16 -9.89 7.41
N THR A 154 -14.48 -8.59 7.32
CA THR A 154 -14.22 -7.60 8.35
C THR A 154 -15.55 -7.00 8.76
N THR A 155 -16.10 -7.49 9.87
CA THR A 155 -17.45 -7.15 10.30
C THR A 155 -17.42 -6.34 11.60
N ARG A 156 -18.59 -5.87 12.04
CA ARG A 156 -18.70 -5.16 13.32
C ARG A 156 -18.27 -6.04 14.50
N GLU A 157 -18.60 -7.33 14.43
CA GLU A 157 -18.28 -8.32 15.47
C GLU A 157 -16.77 -8.54 15.61
N THR A 158 -16.02 -8.38 14.53
CA THR A 158 -14.55 -8.49 14.52
C THR A 158 -13.84 -7.13 14.64
N GLY A 159 -14.59 -6.05 14.98
CA GLY A 159 -14.02 -4.70 15.03
C GLY A 159 -13.53 -4.20 13.65
N PHE A 160 -14.09 -4.73 12.56
CA PHE A 160 -13.70 -4.45 11.17
C PHE A 160 -12.25 -4.82 10.83
N LEU A 161 -11.67 -5.79 11.55
CA LEU A 161 -10.40 -6.43 11.22
C LEU A 161 -10.65 -7.92 10.90
N PRO A 162 -9.77 -8.58 10.11
CA PRO A 162 -9.84 -10.03 9.92
C PRO A 162 -9.75 -10.79 11.25
N ASP A 163 -10.58 -11.82 11.43
CA ASP A 163 -10.46 -12.72 12.57
C ASP A 163 -9.29 -13.69 12.34
N LEU A 164 -8.18 -13.47 13.08
CA LEU A 164 -6.97 -14.27 12.96
C LEU A 164 -7.16 -15.68 13.57
N ASP A 165 -8.03 -15.82 14.56
CA ASP A 165 -8.25 -17.09 15.27
C ASP A 165 -9.14 -18.03 14.46
N ALA A 166 -9.90 -17.51 13.49
CA ALA A 166 -10.71 -18.29 12.55
C ALA A 166 -9.92 -18.86 11.35
N LEU A 167 -8.61 -18.57 11.22
CA LEU A 167 -7.79 -19.02 10.09
C LEU A 167 -7.28 -20.43 10.29
N PRO A 168 -7.69 -21.42 9.44
CA PRO A 168 -7.20 -22.80 9.56
C PRO A 168 -5.71 -22.90 9.24
N ASP A 169 -4.99 -23.78 9.95
CA ASP A 169 -3.56 -24.06 9.72
C ASP A 169 -3.28 -24.52 8.27
N GLU A 170 -4.19 -25.26 7.62
CA GLU A 170 -4.08 -25.67 6.22
C GLU A 170 -4.08 -24.47 5.27
N LEU A 171 -4.90 -23.46 5.54
CA LEU A 171 -4.92 -22.23 4.76
C LEU A 171 -3.63 -21.44 4.98
N LEU A 172 -3.22 -21.27 6.24
CA LEU A 172 -1.99 -20.55 6.59
C LEU A 172 -0.75 -21.22 5.99
N ALA A 173 -0.70 -22.57 5.93
CA ALA A 173 0.41 -23.31 5.35
C ALA A 173 0.61 -23.10 3.84
N ARG A 174 -0.42 -22.68 3.10
CA ARG A 174 -0.33 -22.36 1.67
C ARG A 174 -0.37 -20.85 1.39
N THR A 175 -0.44 -20.02 2.44
CA THR A 175 -0.45 -18.56 2.31
C THR A 175 0.94 -18.06 1.96
N VAL A 176 1.04 -17.20 0.94
CA VAL A 176 2.29 -16.53 0.54
C VAL A 176 2.30 -15.07 1.01
N ALA A 177 1.13 -14.44 1.11
CA ALA A 177 1.02 -13.08 1.61
C ALA A 177 -0.30 -12.83 2.33
N PHE A 178 -0.27 -11.91 3.31
CA PHE A 178 -1.43 -11.36 4.01
C PHE A 178 -1.41 -9.84 3.85
N TYR A 179 -2.42 -9.27 3.21
CA TYR A 179 -2.62 -7.82 3.16
C TYR A 179 -3.40 -7.34 4.37
N ILE A 180 -2.97 -6.24 4.96
CA ILE A 180 -3.71 -5.53 6.00
C ILE A 180 -3.64 -4.03 5.74
N ALA A 181 -4.78 -3.34 5.81
CA ALA A 181 -4.81 -1.88 5.83
C ALA A 181 -5.10 -1.39 7.26
N SER A 182 -4.25 -0.53 7.80
CA SER A 182 -4.47 0.06 9.13
C SER A 182 -3.91 1.49 9.16
N PRO A 183 -4.80 2.49 9.23
CA PRO A 183 -6.27 2.45 9.24
C PRO A 183 -6.89 1.82 7.99
N ALA A 184 -7.97 1.06 8.17
CA ALA A 184 -8.65 0.32 7.12
C ALA A 184 -9.47 1.24 6.19
N ASN A 185 -9.50 0.93 4.91
CA ASN A 185 -10.34 1.59 3.92
C ASN A 185 -11.43 0.61 3.42
N PRO A 186 -12.76 0.92 3.59
CA PRO A 186 -13.31 2.23 3.97
C PRO A 186 -13.64 2.40 5.46
N GLN A 187 -13.48 1.39 6.30
CA GLN A 187 -14.08 1.34 7.64
C GLN A 187 -13.39 2.26 8.67
N GLY A 188 -12.13 2.65 8.44
CA GLY A 188 -11.34 3.43 9.37
C GLY A 188 -10.83 2.65 10.59
N ALA A 189 -11.06 1.34 10.66
CA ALA A 189 -10.60 0.50 11.77
C ALA A 189 -9.07 0.52 11.89
N VAL A 190 -8.58 0.60 13.12
CA VAL A 190 -7.16 0.60 13.45
C VAL A 190 -6.82 -0.69 14.19
N ALA A 191 -5.84 -1.43 13.66
CA ALA A 191 -5.27 -2.58 14.35
C ALA A 191 -4.37 -2.09 15.50
N ASP A 192 -4.60 -2.58 16.71
CA ASP A 192 -3.75 -2.29 17.84
C ASP A 192 -2.45 -3.13 17.81
N ARG A 193 -1.50 -2.80 18.68
CA ARG A 193 -0.20 -3.50 18.74
C ARG A 193 -0.34 -4.98 19.08
N ALA A 194 -1.34 -5.36 19.85
CA ALA A 194 -1.58 -6.75 20.23
C ALA A 194 -2.07 -7.57 19.02
N TYR A 195 -3.01 -7.02 18.24
CA TYR A 195 -3.45 -7.64 16.99
C TYR A 195 -2.31 -7.77 15.98
N LEU A 196 -1.55 -6.67 15.76
CA LEU A 196 -0.39 -6.69 14.86
C LEU A 196 0.65 -7.72 15.29
N GLY A 197 0.93 -7.83 16.59
CA GLY A 197 1.84 -8.83 17.15
C GLY A 197 1.38 -10.28 16.92
N ARG A 198 0.06 -10.56 17.03
CA ARG A 198 -0.50 -11.88 16.69
C ARG A 198 -0.34 -12.21 15.20
N LEU A 199 -0.61 -11.24 14.32
CA LEU A 199 -0.44 -11.43 12.88
C LEU A 199 1.04 -11.69 12.52
N ILE A 200 1.98 -10.96 13.13
CA ILE A 200 3.43 -11.18 12.97
C ILE A 200 3.82 -12.59 13.42
N ALA A 201 3.31 -13.05 14.56
CA ALA A 201 3.58 -14.41 15.05
C ALA A 201 3.10 -15.49 14.08
N LEU A 202 1.90 -15.32 13.48
CA LEU A 202 1.41 -16.20 12.43
C LEU A 202 2.29 -16.18 11.19
N ALA A 203 2.70 -15.00 10.72
CA ALA A 203 3.57 -14.87 9.55
C ALA A 203 4.91 -15.56 9.75
N ARG A 204 5.52 -15.43 10.92
CA ARG A 204 6.77 -16.11 11.26
C ARG A 204 6.60 -17.62 11.40
N ARG A 205 5.51 -18.10 12.01
CA ARG A 205 5.19 -19.53 12.15
C ARG A 205 4.99 -20.22 10.81
N PHE A 206 4.27 -19.58 9.89
CA PHE A 206 3.88 -20.16 8.60
C PHE A 206 4.76 -19.73 7.43
N GLY A 207 5.57 -18.68 7.59
CA GLY A 207 6.54 -18.22 6.60
C GLY A 207 5.95 -17.35 5.49
N PHE A 208 4.78 -16.73 5.66
CA PHE A 208 4.20 -15.82 4.69
C PHE A 208 4.64 -14.37 4.93
N MET A 209 4.48 -13.52 3.90
CA MET A 209 4.75 -12.08 3.99
C MET A 209 3.53 -11.31 4.48
N ILE A 210 3.73 -10.30 5.33
CA ILE A 210 2.72 -9.29 5.66
C ILE A 210 2.96 -8.06 4.82
N PHE A 211 1.92 -7.58 4.12
CA PHE A 211 1.91 -6.32 3.41
C PHE A 211 0.96 -5.35 4.11
N ALA A 212 1.54 -4.46 4.91
CA ALA A 212 0.79 -3.48 5.70
C ALA A 212 0.63 -2.18 4.90
N ASP A 213 -0.57 -1.91 4.43
CA ASP A 213 -0.93 -0.64 3.79
C ASP A 213 -1.27 0.40 4.87
N GLU A 214 -0.31 1.25 5.17
CA GLU A 214 -0.40 2.29 6.20
C GLU A 214 -0.61 3.69 5.59
N CYS A 215 -1.17 3.77 4.37
CA CYS A 215 -1.36 5.03 3.65
C CYS A 215 -2.21 6.07 4.40
N TYR A 216 -3.04 5.65 5.35
CA TYR A 216 -3.91 6.54 6.14
C TYR A 216 -3.38 6.83 7.56
N CYS A 217 -2.16 6.42 7.89
CA CYS A 217 -1.56 6.53 9.24
C CYS A 217 -1.47 7.96 9.78
N GLU A 218 -1.54 8.99 8.91
CA GLU A 218 -1.51 10.40 9.30
C GLU A 218 -2.90 11.06 9.35
N ILE A 219 -3.97 10.32 9.04
CA ILE A 219 -5.36 10.80 9.15
C ILE A 219 -6.00 10.17 10.38
N TYR A 220 -5.90 10.86 11.50
CA TYR A 220 -6.45 10.43 12.79
C TYR A 220 -6.93 11.62 13.61
N SER A 221 -7.85 11.39 14.56
CA SER A 221 -8.38 12.45 15.45
C SER A 221 -7.49 12.63 16.66
N ASP A 222 -7.51 11.71 17.62
CA ASP A 222 -6.88 11.90 18.93
C ASP A 222 -5.55 11.15 19.06
N HIS A 223 -5.52 9.91 18.59
CA HIS A 223 -4.37 9.02 18.79
C HIS A 223 -3.82 8.55 17.46
N ALA A 224 -2.50 8.71 17.31
CA ALA A 224 -1.79 8.20 16.15
C ALA A 224 -1.88 6.66 16.10
N PRO A 225 -2.29 6.05 14.95
CA PRO A 225 -2.32 4.61 14.84
C PRO A 225 -0.92 4.00 14.98
N PRO A 226 -0.78 2.82 15.61
CA PRO A 226 0.49 2.12 15.66
C PRO A 226 0.86 1.59 14.28
N GLY A 227 2.16 1.42 14.03
CA GLY A 227 2.69 0.85 12.80
C GLY A 227 3.05 -0.63 12.93
N MET A 228 3.09 -1.33 11.80
CA MET A 228 3.49 -2.73 11.76
C MET A 228 4.97 -2.91 12.16
N LEU A 229 5.87 -2.01 11.75
CA LEU A 229 7.28 -2.05 12.15
C LEU A 229 7.44 -1.78 13.66
N GLU A 230 6.59 -0.94 14.24
CA GLU A 230 6.57 -0.69 15.69
C GLU A 230 6.14 -1.94 16.47
N ALA A 231 5.17 -2.70 15.96
CA ALA A 231 4.72 -3.95 16.56
C ALA A 231 5.71 -5.12 16.36
N ALA A 232 6.59 -5.01 15.36
CA ALA A 232 7.57 -6.04 15.02
C ALA A 232 8.77 -6.10 15.98
N GLY A 233 9.01 -5.04 16.73
CA GLY A 233 10.20 -4.91 17.57
C GLY A 233 11.47 -4.72 16.71
N ALA A 234 12.55 -5.38 17.09
CA ALA A 234 13.83 -5.26 16.37
C ALA A 234 13.93 -6.11 15.10
N ASP A 235 12.99 -7.02 14.85
CA ASP A 235 13.03 -7.94 13.70
C ASP A 235 11.93 -7.64 12.68
N PHE A 236 12.30 -7.13 11.51
CA PHE A 236 11.37 -6.82 10.42
C PHE A 236 11.17 -7.98 9.42
N ALA A 237 11.67 -9.18 9.71
CA ALA A 237 11.45 -10.35 8.86
C ALA A 237 9.96 -10.61 8.60
N ASN A 238 9.62 -10.98 7.37
CA ASN A 238 8.26 -11.22 6.88
C ASN A 238 7.35 -9.98 6.80
N ILE A 239 7.85 -8.76 6.95
CA ILE A 239 7.03 -7.56 7.02
C ILE A 239 7.49 -6.55 5.97
N VAL A 240 6.53 -5.99 5.22
CA VAL A 240 6.72 -4.79 4.41
C VAL A 240 5.57 -3.82 4.66
N VAL A 241 5.89 -2.60 5.08
CA VAL A 241 4.94 -1.50 5.19
C VAL A 241 4.92 -0.65 3.93
N PHE A 242 3.76 -0.15 3.57
CA PHE A 242 3.54 0.71 2.39
C PHE A 242 2.95 2.05 2.82
N HIS A 243 3.60 3.13 2.42
CA HIS A 243 3.19 4.49 2.71
C HIS A 243 3.18 5.36 1.46
N SER A 244 2.33 6.37 1.44
CA SER A 244 2.18 7.27 0.30
C SER A 244 2.02 8.72 0.74
N LEU A 245 2.55 9.65 -0.07
CA LEU A 245 2.29 11.08 0.08
C LEU A 245 0.87 11.48 -0.35
N SER A 246 0.13 10.58 -1.01
CA SER A 246 -1.22 10.86 -1.52
C SER A 246 -2.18 11.36 -0.44
N LYS A 247 -2.16 10.75 0.76
CA LYS A 247 -3.09 11.07 1.85
C LYS A 247 -2.42 11.95 2.91
N ARG A 248 -1.19 11.59 3.31
CA ARG A 248 -0.40 12.31 4.30
C ARG A 248 -0.17 13.78 3.91
N SER A 249 0.15 14.03 2.63
CA SER A 249 0.63 15.33 2.15
C SER A 249 -0.28 15.97 1.09
N SER A 250 -1.49 15.44 0.86
CA SER A 250 -2.40 15.88 -0.23
C SER A 250 -1.71 15.93 -1.60
N LEU A 251 -0.83 14.96 -1.89
CA LEU A 251 -0.07 14.86 -3.14
C LEU A 251 -0.39 13.59 -3.94
N PRO A 252 -1.67 13.29 -4.24
CA PRO A 252 -2.00 12.05 -4.97
C PRO A 252 -1.44 12.05 -6.40
N GLY A 253 -1.36 13.23 -7.04
CA GLY A 253 -0.81 13.39 -8.40
C GLY A 253 0.70 13.28 -8.50
N LEU A 254 1.44 13.42 -7.39
CA LEU A 254 2.91 13.29 -7.37
C LEU A 254 3.37 11.86 -7.69
N ARG A 255 2.55 10.86 -7.41
CA ARG A 255 2.84 9.43 -7.61
C ARG A 255 4.09 8.95 -6.88
N VAL A 256 4.26 9.34 -5.62
CA VAL A 256 5.37 8.89 -4.78
C VAL A 256 4.85 8.23 -3.51
N GLY A 257 5.42 7.07 -3.21
CA GLY A 257 5.28 6.34 -1.98
C GLY A 257 6.56 5.55 -1.70
N PHE A 258 6.53 4.71 -0.70
CA PHE A 258 7.63 3.80 -0.40
C PHE A 258 7.14 2.46 0.17
N ALA A 259 8.01 1.46 0.08
CA ALA A 259 7.96 0.22 0.82
C ALA A 259 9.14 0.18 1.80
N ALA A 260 8.93 -0.27 3.04
CA ALA A 260 10.01 -0.46 4.01
C ALA A 260 9.78 -1.73 4.85
N GLY A 261 10.87 -2.37 5.30
CA GLY A 261 10.80 -3.56 6.15
C GLY A 261 11.84 -4.62 5.86
N ASP A 262 11.41 -5.88 5.64
CA ASP A 262 12.29 -7.02 5.43
C ASP A 262 13.28 -6.78 4.28
N ARG A 263 14.54 -6.54 4.65
CA ARG A 263 15.62 -6.22 3.70
C ARG A 263 15.87 -7.32 2.67
N LYS A 264 15.67 -8.59 3.04
CA LYS A 264 15.91 -9.71 2.13
C LYS A 264 14.80 -9.81 1.09
N PHE A 265 13.56 -9.65 1.54
CA PHE A 265 12.42 -9.58 0.63
C PHE A 265 12.52 -8.35 -0.26
N LEU A 266 12.84 -7.16 0.28
CA LEU A 266 12.98 -5.92 -0.49
C LEU A 266 14.09 -6.00 -1.55
N ALA A 267 15.18 -6.71 -1.29
CA ALA A 267 16.21 -6.96 -2.31
C ALA A 267 15.64 -7.77 -3.49
N SER A 268 14.96 -8.88 -3.23
CA SER A 268 14.31 -9.68 -4.29
C SER A 268 13.16 -8.92 -4.97
N TYR A 269 12.43 -8.10 -4.22
CA TYR A 269 11.39 -7.24 -4.75
C TYR A 269 11.95 -6.17 -5.69
N LEU A 270 13.12 -5.59 -5.36
CA LEU A 270 13.81 -4.65 -6.23
C LEU A 270 14.24 -5.30 -7.56
N GLU A 271 14.70 -6.56 -7.56
CA GLU A 271 15.03 -7.29 -8.78
C GLU A 271 13.82 -7.40 -9.72
N LEU A 272 12.64 -7.76 -9.22
CA LEU A 272 11.41 -7.75 -10.00
C LEU A 272 11.08 -6.34 -10.50
N ARG A 273 11.20 -5.33 -9.66
CA ARG A 273 10.90 -3.93 -10.00
C ARG A 273 11.84 -3.37 -11.06
N ASN A 274 13.09 -3.79 -11.09
CA ASN A 274 14.07 -3.34 -12.07
C ASN A 274 13.65 -3.64 -13.52
N VAL A 275 12.80 -4.65 -13.73
CA VAL A 275 12.33 -5.04 -15.06
C VAL A 275 10.84 -4.76 -15.29
N ALA A 276 10.04 -4.61 -14.25
CA ALA A 276 8.58 -4.56 -14.36
C ALA A 276 7.93 -3.28 -13.84
N ALA A 277 8.59 -2.52 -12.95
CA ALA A 277 7.97 -1.37 -12.32
C ALA A 277 8.27 -0.06 -13.05
N PRO A 278 7.34 0.91 -13.05
CA PRO A 278 7.64 2.26 -13.46
C PRO A 278 8.61 2.92 -12.48
N GLN A 279 9.55 3.69 -13.02
CA GLN A 279 10.49 4.47 -12.24
C GLN A 279 9.85 5.76 -11.73
N VAL A 280 10.26 6.21 -10.55
CA VAL A 280 9.82 7.51 -10.00
C VAL A 280 10.78 8.60 -10.48
N PRO A 281 10.32 9.62 -11.22
CA PRO A 281 11.20 10.70 -11.68
C PRO A 281 11.93 11.37 -10.51
N THR A 282 13.23 11.66 -10.69
CA THR A 282 14.08 12.22 -9.63
C THR A 282 13.54 13.54 -9.06
N PRO A 283 13.02 14.50 -9.85
CA PRO A 283 12.41 15.70 -9.30
C PRO A 283 11.25 15.44 -8.33
N MET A 284 10.46 14.39 -8.58
CA MET A 284 9.37 13.99 -7.68
C MET A 284 9.90 13.40 -6.36
N GLN A 285 11.06 12.74 -6.40
CA GLN A 285 11.71 12.23 -5.20
C GLN A 285 12.24 13.37 -4.33
N HIS A 286 12.78 14.44 -4.90
CA HIS A 286 13.18 15.63 -4.14
C HIS A 286 11.99 16.33 -3.45
N VAL A 287 10.84 16.39 -4.09
CA VAL A 287 9.60 16.84 -3.43
C VAL A 287 9.26 15.91 -2.26
N ALA A 288 9.41 14.62 -2.43
CA ALA A 288 9.12 13.65 -1.36
C ALA A 288 10.12 13.77 -0.19
N VAL A 289 11.40 14.03 -0.45
CA VAL A 289 12.42 14.34 0.59
C VAL A 289 11.94 15.49 1.46
N ALA A 290 11.52 16.59 0.86
CA ALA A 290 11.00 17.74 1.60
C ALA A 290 9.72 17.39 2.36
N ALA A 291 8.80 16.65 1.74
CA ALA A 291 7.54 16.27 2.37
C ALA A 291 7.72 15.35 3.58
N TYR A 292 8.67 14.40 3.55
CA TYR A 292 9.00 13.58 4.73
C TYR A 292 9.85 14.32 5.77
N GLY A 293 10.49 15.41 5.37
CA GLY A 293 11.24 16.29 6.28
C GLY A 293 10.39 17.31 7.02
N ASP A 294 9.20 17.64 6.51
CA ASP A 294 8.29 18.65 7.08
C ASP A 294 7.01 18.02 7.65
N GLU A 295 6.75 18.28 8.92
CA GLU A 295 5.51 17.88 9.59
C GLU A 295 4.46 19.02 9.65
N THR A 296 4.83 20.26 9.35
CA THR A 296 3.94 21.43 9.44
C THR A 296 2.71 21.26 8.55
N HIS A 297 2.94 20.90 7.27
CA HIS A 297 1.84 20.65 6.33
C HIS A 297 0.99 19.43 6.70
N VAL A 298 1.56 18.42 7.38
CA VAL A 298 0.85 17.21 7.81
C VAL A 298 -0.09 17.54 8.97
N VAL A 299 0.38 18.33 9.93
CA VAL A 299 -0.45 18.83 11.06
C VAL A 299 -1.62 19.65 10.52
N GLU A 300 -1.37 20.54 9.56
CA GLU A 300 -2.43 21.35 8.94
C GLU A 300 -3.40 20.48 8.13
N ASN A 301 -2.91 19.53 7.34
CA ASN A 301 -3.74 18.58 6.61
C ASN A 301 -4.66 17.80 7.55
N ARG A 302 -4.13 17.33 8.70
CA ARG A 302 -4.90 16.62 9.73
C ARG A 302 -5.95 17.52 10.36
N ARG A 303 -5.62 18.79 10.63
CA ARG A 303 -6.57 19.79 11.16
C ARG A 303 -7.76 19.97 10.21
N LEU A 304 -7.49 20.11 8.91
CA LEU A 304 -8.52 20.25 7.88
C LEU A 304 -9.40 18.98 7.74
N TYR A 305 -8.85 17.79 7.96
CA TYR A 305 -9.65 16.55 8.02
C TYR A 305 -10.57 16.53 9.23
N ARG A 306 -10.08 16.92 10.42
CA ARG A 306 -10.92 16.99 11.64
C ARG A 306 -12.12 17.91 11.46
N GLU A 307 -11.93 19.10 10.89
CA GLU A 307 -13.03 20.04 10.58
C GLU A 307 -14.10 19.48 9.65
N LYS A 308 -13.80 18.41 8.92
CA LYS A 308 -14.78 17.73 8.05
C LYS A 308 -15.46 16.56 8.74
N PHE A 309 -14.89 16.04 9.81
CA PHE A 309 -15.47 14.93 10.58
C PHE A 309 -16.45 15.43 11.63
N ASP A 310 -16.28 16.68 12.12
CA ASP A 310 -17.18 17.36 13.03
C ASP A 310 -18.42 17.93 12.29
#